data_eb3b27642d9f95774a95b0df8add589b
#
_entry.id   eb3b27642d9f95774a95b0df8add589b
#
_cell.length_a   1.000
_cell.length_b   1.000
_cell.length_c   1.000
_cell.angle_alpha   90.00
_cell.angle_beta   90.00
_cell.angle_gamma   90.00
#
_symmetry.space_group_name_H-M   'P 1'
#
loop_
_entity.id
_entity.type
_entity.pdbx_description
1 polymer ?
#
loop_
_entity_poly.entity_id
_entity_poly.type
_entity_poly.pdbx_seq_one_letter_code
_entity_poly.pdbx_strand_id
1 'polypeptide(L)'
;MVTAHCRLPETHVVEGAFASLLGAADASGRVVVLSRQPNVYTSTSLSEIIRCELPDGRELELFCKYGAPRAGDSYGHQGGVPYEVLVYRHVLDPLKSSVPTFFGAYIDAPGGRTWLVIEHVAGSLRMSRTADPLAMPRAARWIGEFHRRHENRTADDEMSFLTRYDFAFYEGWARRTERFAASLRSRYPWLSSLCEGFPQLIPALMAAPSTIIHGECYPENILVRDGAVYPVDWESAAIAAGEIDLASLTERWSKEVAEQCELAYRSARWPQRFPHYDADRTLAVARLYLHLRWLGDRPERTIARNSRWRFAALRSLGEQIGVI
;
A
#
# COMPACT_ATOMS: atom_id res chain seq x y z
N MET A 1 2.14 -0.10 28.41
CA MET A 1 3.61 -0.06 28.47
C MET A 1 4.12 0.36 27.11
N VAL A 2 4.65 1.57 26.97
CA VAL A 2 5.33 2.03 25.78
C VAL A 2 6.69 1.32 25.76
N THR A 3 6.83 0.34 24.90
CA THR A 3 8.05 -0.48 24.78
C THR A 3 9.23 0.37 24.30
N ALA A 4 10.43 0.03 24.73
CA ALA A 4 11.72 0.74 24.51
C ALA A 4 12.11 0.98 23.02
N HIS A 5 11.24 0.66 22.07
CA HIS A 5 11.47 0.75 20.62
C HIS A 5 10.90 2.00 19.94
N CYS A 6 10.41 2.98 20.70
CA CYS A 6 9.73 4.18 20.18
C CYS A 6 10.62 5.43 20.08
N ARG A 7 11.94 5.30 19.96
CA ARG A 7 12.81 6.47 19.79
C ARG A 7 13.49 6.44 18.42
N LEU A 8 13.61 7.64 17.81
CA LEU A 8 14.43 7.83 16.64
C LEU A 8 15.91 7.52 16.98
N PRO A 9 16.71 7.01 16.01
CA PRO A 9 18.13 6.77 16.23
C PRO A 9 18.88 8.06 16.57
N GLU A 10 19.98 7.95 17.31
CA GLU A 10 20.89 9.08 17.56
C GLU A 10 21.56 9.53 16.25
N THR A 11 21.90 10.83 16.14
CA THR A 11 22.41 11.41 14.89
C THR A 11 23.68 10.72 14.40
N HIS A 12 24.62 10.39 15.28
CA HIS A 12 25.86 9.71 14.89
C HIS A 12 25.61 8.29 14.33
N VAL A 13 24.55 7.61 14.78
CA VAL A 13 24.14 6.30 14.24
C VAL A 13 23.58 6.45 12.82
N VAL A 14 22.78 7.52 12.59
CA VAL A 14 22.27 7.86 11.26
C VAL A 14 23.39 8.18 10.30
N GLU A 15 24.38 9.00 10.71
CA GLU A 15 25.54 9.34 9.89
C GLU A 15 26.35 8.10 9.50
N GLY A 16 26.58 7.18 10.46
CA GLY A 16 27.27 5.91 10.19
C GLY A 16 26.50 5.00 9.24
N ALA A 17 25.19 4.90 9.41
CA ALA A 17 24.32 4.13 8.52
C ALA A 17 24.35 4.69 7.08
N PHE A 18 24.26 6.02 6.95
CA PHE A 18 24.27 6.69 5.63
C PHE A 18 25.64 6.58 4.96
N ALA A 19 26.73 6.70 5.70
CA ALA A 19 28.09 6.48 5.15
C ALA A 19 28.19 5.07 4.53
N SER A 20 27.64 4.06 5.19
CA SER A 20 27.62 2.69 4.66
C SER A 20 26.71 2.54 3.43
N LEU A 21 25.50 3.12 3.45
CA LEU A 21 24.51 2.95 2.38
C LEU A 21 24.84 3.75 1.11
N LEU A 22 25.42 4.94 1.26
CA LEU A 22 25.65 5.88 0.15
C LEU A 22 27.07 5.76 -0.44
N GLY A 23 27.82 4.70 -0.07
CA GLY A 23 29.16 4.43 -0.60
C GLY A 23 30.21 5.43 -0.14
N ALA A 24 29.96 6.12 0.97
CA ALA A 24 30.89 7.10 1.54
C ALA A 24 31.88 6.50 2.55
N ALA A 25 31.78 5.18 2.83
CA ALA A 25 32.59 4.53 3.84
C ALA A 25 34.11 4.50 3.48
N ASP A 26 34.43 4.46 2.18
CA ASP A 26 35.84 4.45 1.68
C ASP A 26 36.35 5.84 1.30
N ALA A 27 35.48 6.86 1.33
CA ALA A 27 35.88 8.23 1.08
C ALA A 27 36.49 8.84 2.33
N SER A 28 37.53 9.66 2.17
CA SER A 28 38.17 10.40 3.29
C SER A 28 37.23 11.43 3.94
N GLY A 29 35.98 11.50 3.52
CA GLY A 29 34.97 12.42 4.00
C GLY A 29 33.85 11.71 4.80
N ARG A 30 33.17 12.51 5.61
CA ARG A 30 32.09 12.08 6.49
C ARG A 30 30.73 12.51 5.93
N VAL A 31 29.70 11.68 6.04
CA VAL A 31 28.33 12.12 5.86
C VAL A 31 27.93 12.95 7.08
N VAL A 32 27.42 14.14 6.85
CA VAL A 32 27.00 15.06 7.90
C VAL A 32 25.49 15.27 7.84
N VAL A 33 24.80 15.00 8.95
CA VAL A 33 23.35 15.27 9.07
C VAL A 33 23.16 16.76 9.35
N LEU A 34 22.54 17.47 8.41
CA LEU A 34 22.26 18.91 8.49
C LEU A 34 20.96 19.20 9.26
N SER A 35 19.92 18.38 9.03
CA SER A 35 18.65 18.54 9.73
C SER A 35 17.88 17.21 9.79
N ARG A 36 16.99 17.10 10.80
CA ARG A 36 16.09 15.98 10.99
C ARG A 36 14.71 16.49 11.34
N GLN A 37 13.71 16.01 10.64
CA GLN A 37 12.32 16.38 10.85
C GLN A 37 11.47 15.11 10.99
N PRO A 38 10.92 14.82 12.19
CA PRO A 38 10.00 13.71 12.35
C PRO A 38 8.83 13.84 11.40
N ASN A 39 8.43 12.73 10.79
CA ASN A 39 7.26 12.71 9.93
C ASN A 39 6.00 12.90 10.77
N VAL A 40 5.26 13.98 10.48
CA VAL A 40 4.02 14.35 11.21
C VAL A 40 2.81 13.49 10.83
N TYR A 41 2.91 12.74 9.75
CA TYR A 41 1.84 11.85 9.33
C TYR A 41 1.85 10.59 10.18
N THR A 42 0.69 10.24 10.72
CA THR A 42 0.53 9.02 11.54
C THR A 42 0.82 7.79 10.69
N SER A 43 1.96 7.18 10.94
CA SER A 43 2.36 5.88 10.39
C SER A 43 2.36 4.83 11.50
N THR A 44 2.27 3.56 11.12
CA THR A 44 2.47 2.44 12.05
C THR A 44 3.93 2.30 12.48
N SER A 45 4.84 2.91 11.71
CA SER A 45 6.28 2.90 11.93
C SER A 45 6.81 4.33 12.13
N LEU A 46 7.84 4.49 12.96
CA LEU A 46 8.54 5.76 13.08
C LEU A 46 9.16 6.13 11.74
N SER A 47 9.12 7.41 11.39
CA SER A 47 9.76 7.91 10.19
C SER A 47 10.14 9.37 10.32
N GLU A 48 11.12 9.78 9.57
CA GLU A 48 11.60 11.16 9.53
C GLU A 48 12.15 11.52 8.14
N ILE A 49 12.26 12.82 7.89
CA ILE A 49 12.94 13.39 6.75
C ILE A 49 14.29 13.88 7.24
N ILE A 50 15.36 13.48 6.56
CA ILE A 50 16.74 13.80 6.94
C ILE A 50 17.43 14.48 5.76
N ARG A 51 17.94 15.68 5.99
CA ARG A 51 18.84 16.35 5.07
C ARG A 51 20.27 16.10 5.49
N CYS A 52 21.10 15.61 4.58
CA CYS A 52 22.48 15.32 4.83
C CYS A 52 23.38 15.82 3.69
N GLU A 53 24.64 16.10 4.02
CA GLU A 53 25.69 16.44 3.07
C GLU A 53 26.63 15.24 2.93
N LEU A 54 26.95 14.90 1.68
CA LEU A 54 27.90 13.86 1.31
C LEU A 54 29.34 14.40 1.29
N PRO A 55 30.35 13.51 1.33
CA PRO A 55 31.77 13.94 1.26
C PRO A 55 32.13 14.77 0.03
N ASP A 56 31.38 14.66 -1.05
CA ASP A 56 31.57 15.41 -2.30
C ASP A 56 30.84 16.76 -2.32
N GLY A 57 30.21 17.16 -1.20
CA GLY A 57 29.48 18.42 -1.05
C GLY A 57 28.04 18.37 -1.60
N ARG A 58 27.57 17.25 -2.13
CA ARG A 58 26.17 17.10 -2.53
C ARG A 58 25.27 16.96 -1.31
N GLU A 59 24.14 17.64 -1.35
CA GLU A 59 23.09 17.47 -0.35
C GLU A 59 22.02 16.50 -0.86
N LEU A 60 21.55 15.65 0.06
CA LEU A 60 20.41 14.74 -0.16
C LEU A 60 19.33 15.01 0.88
N GLU A 61 18.10 14.88 0.45
CA GLU A 61 16.94 14.86 1.33
C GLU A 61 16.30 13.47 1.27
N LEU A 62 16.35 12.73 2.37
CA LEU A 62 16.01 11.32 2.47
C LEU A 62 14.81 11.14 3.38
N PHE A 63 13.94 10.23 3.01
CA PHE A 63 12.89 9.73 3.89
C PHE A 63 13.34 8.40 4.50
N CYS A 64 13.34 8.34 5.82
CA CYS A 64 13.72 7.15 6.58
C CYS A 64 12.52 6.60 7.35
N LYS A 65 12.23 5.32 7.18
CA LYS A 65 11.19 4.60 7.92
C LYS A 65 11.85 3.49 8.74
N TYR A 66 11.50 3.41 10.03
CA TYR A 66 12.14 2.52 11.00
C TYR A 66 11.13 1.50 11.51
N GLY A 67 11.42 0.22 11.39
CA GLY A 67 10.50 -0.80 11.88
C GLY A 67 11.12 -2.17 12.04
N ALA A 68 10.47 -2.97 12.85
CA ALA A 68 10.72 -4.41 12.98
C ALA A 68 9.69 -5.19 12.13
N PRO A 69 9.90 -6.49 11.94
CA PRO A 69 8.84 -7.35 11.45
C PRO A 69 7.60 -7.15 12.31
N ARG A 70 6.43 -7.02 11.68
CA ARG A 70 5.21 -6.71 12.41
C ARG A 70 4.84 -7.87 13.31
N ALA A 71 4.91 -7.66 14.62
CA ALA A 71 4.37 -8.57 15.60
C ALA A 71 2.86 -8.30 15.71
N GLY A 72 2.03 -9.20 15.23
CA GLY A 72 0.58 -9.08 15.35
C GLY A 72 -0.15 -9.71 14.18
N ASP A 73 -1.42 -10.03 14.42
CA ASP A 73 -2.29 -10.65 13.44
C ASP A 73 -2.85 -9.58 12.49
N SER A 74 -2.05 -9.21 11.46
CA SER A 74 -2.55 -8.45 10.30
C SER A 74 -3.14 -9.37 9.22
N TYR A 75 -3.27 -10.65 9.52
CA TYR A 75 -3.71 -11.67 8.57
C TYR A 75 -2.94 -11.64 7.25
N GLY A 76 -1.64 -11.34 7.31
CA GLY A 76 -0.76 -11.25 6.13
C GLY A 76 -0.97 -10.03 5.25
N HIS A 77 -1.79 -9.05 5.68
CA HIS A 77 -2.05 -7.86 4.87
C HIS A 77 -0.92 -6.82 4.92
N GLN A 78 -0.23 -6.71 6.03
CA GLN A 78 0.87 -5.75 6.21
C GLN A 78 2.12 -6.47 6.71
N GLY A 79 3.21 -6.39 5.94
CA GLY A 79 4.48 -7.05 6.26
C GLY A 79 5.45 -6.20 7.08
N GLY A 80 5.18 -4.90 7.24
CA GLY A 80 6.05 -3.94 7.93
C GLY A 80 7.30 -3.56 7.12
N VAL A 81 8.21 -2.79 7.76
CA VAL A 81 9.36 -2.18 7.07
C VAL A 81 10.30 -3.19 6.41
N PRO A 82 10.65 -4.35 7.01
CA PRO A 82 11.49 -5.34 6.33
C PRO A 82 10.88 -5.86 5.03
N TYR A 83 9.57 -6.04 5.00
CA TYR A 83 8.84 -6.46 3.80
C TYR A 83 8.84 -5.35 2.74
N GLU A 84 8.57 -4.12 3.14
CA GLU A 84 8.60 -2.96 2.27
C GLU A 84 9.98 -2.76 1.62
N VAL A 85 11.07 -3.01 2.36
CA VAL A 85 12.44 -3.02 1.81
C VAL A 85 12.59 -4.03 0.66
N LEU A 86 12.04 -5.23 0.80
CA LEU A 86 12.09 -6.23 -0.28
C LEU A 86 11.29 -5.76 -1.51
N VAL A 87 10.12 -5.13 -1.29
CA VAL A 87 9.33 -4.54 -2.38
C VAL A 87 10.12 -3.45 -3.11
N TYR A 88 10.74 -2.52 -2.37
CA TYR A 88 11.59 -1.49 -3.00
C TYR A 88 12.73 -2.12 -3.80
N ARG A 89 13.45 -3.09 -3.24
CA ARG A 89 14.61 -3.72 -3.87
C ARG A 89 14.28 -4.51 -5.13
N HIS A 90 13.25 -5.36 -5.08
CA HIS A 90 12.97 -6.36 -6.12
C HIS A 90 11.88 -5.92 -7.11
N VAL A 91 10.98 -5.02 -6.70
CA VAL A 91 9.84 -4.61 -7.51
C VAL A 91 10.00 -3.19 -8.05
N LEU A 92 10.36 -2.23 -7.19
CA LEU A 92 10.30 -0.81 -7.52
C LEU A 92 11.60 -0.26 -8.08
N ASP A 93 12.75 -0.58 -7.48
CA ASP A 93 14.06 -0.08 -7.93
C ASP A 93 14.35 -0.42 -9.40
N PRO A 94 13.98 -1.61 -9.92
CA PRO A 94 14.13 -1.92 -11.34
C PRO A 94 13.32 -1.02 -12.29
N LEU A 95 12.26 -0.34 -11.81
CA LEU A 95 11.43 0.53 -12.65
C LEU A 95 12.14 1.83 -13.04
N LYS A 96 13.03 2.34 -12.19
CA LYS A 96 13.83 3.58 -12.39
C LYS A 96 13.02 4.85 -12.70
N SER A 97 11.70 4.86 -12.54
CA SER A 97 10.85 6.01 -12.87
C SER A 97 9.56 6.01 -12.07
N SER A 98 9.10 7.20 -11.69
CA SER A 98 7.82 7.44 -10.98
C SER A 98 7.68 6.65 -9.67
N VAL A 99 8.81 6.36 -9.03
CA VAL A 99 8.89 5.83 -7.67
C VAL A 99 10.03 6.56 -6.95
N PRO A 100 9.95 6.77 -5.65
CA PRO A 100 11.08 7.33 -4.90
C PRO A 100 12.33 6.45 -5.07
N THR A 101 13.48 7.08 -5.29
CA THR A 101 14.76 6.37 -5.40
C THR A 101 15.02 5.56 -4.14
N PHE A 102 15.35 4.27 -4.30
CA PHE A 102 15.75 3.41 -3.20
C PHE A 102 17.26 3.55 -2.94
N PHE A 103 17.64 4.10 -1.81
CA PHE A 103 19.06 4.24 -1.40
C PHE A 103 19.57 3.01 -0.67
N GLY A 104 18.67 2.20 -0.11
CA GLY A 104 19.04 0.96 0.55
C GLY A 104 18.29 0.71 1.84
N ALA A 105 18.75 -0.33 2.53
CA ALA A 105 18.25 -0.72 3.84
C ALA A 105 19.40 -0.93 4.82
N TYR A 106 19.20 -0.48 6.05
CA TYR A 106 20.15 -0.66 7.15
C TYR A 106 19.50 -1.47 8.27
N ILE A 107 20.26 -2.35 8.91
CA ILE A 107 19.80 -3.09 10.08
C ILE A 107 20.55 -2.57 11.29
N ASP A 108 19.82 -1.97 12.21
CA ASP A 108 20.33 -1.51 13.49
C ASP A 108 20.59 -2.71 14.41
N ALA A 109 21.88 -3.09 14.52
CA ALA A 109 22.28 -4.31 15.22
C ALA A 109 21.83 -4.38 16.70
N PRO A 110 21.88 -3.30 17.51
CA PRO A 110 21.42 -3.37 18.90
C PRO A 110 19.90 -3.55 19.04
N GLY A 111 19.10 -3.09 18.07
CA GLY A 111 17.65 -3.08 18.15
C GLY A 111 16.95 -4.05 17.20
N GLY A 112 17.68 -4.66 16.25
CA GLY A 112 17.10 -5.51 15.19
C GLY A 112 16.09 -4.77 14.29
N ARG A 113 16.13 -3.42 14.29
CA ARG A 113 15.25 -2.61 13.46
C ARG A 113 15.79 -2.52 12.04
N THR A 114 14.91 -2.70 11.08
CA THR A 114 15.20 -2.44 9.68
C THR A 114 14.88 -0.98 9.36
N TRP A 115 15.76 -0.30 8.67
CA TRP A 115 15.54 1.03 8.13
C TRP A 115 15.34 0.93 6.64
N LEU A 116 14.29 1.56 6.15
CA LEU A 116 14.09 1.82 4.73
C LEU A 116 14.53 3.25 4.46
N VAL A 117 15.47 3.42 3.52
CA VAL A 117 16.00 4.74 3.13
C VAL A 117 15.67 4.98 1.66
N ILE A 118 14.81 5.96 1.42
CA ILE A 118 14.35 6.34 0.08
C ILE A 118 14.45 7.86 -0.12
N GLU A 119 14.31 8.30 -1.36
CA GLU A 119 14.19 9.71 -1.71
C GLU A 119 13.00 10.35 -0.99
N HIS A 120 13.22 11.51 -0.38
CA HIS A 120 12.12 12.39 -0.02
C HIS A 120 11.65 13.14 -1.27
N VAL A 121 10.41 12.93 -1.66
CA VAL A 121 9.81 13.61 -2.83
C VAL A 121 9.43 15.04 -2.42
N ALA A 122 10.44 15.91 -2.33
CA ALA A 122 10.29 17.28 -1.88
C ALA A 122 9.27 18.06 -2.72
N GLY A 123 8.48 18.92 -2.07
CA GLY A 123 7.45 19.72 -2.75
C GLY A 123 6.22 18.94 -3.19
N SER A 124 6.15 17.63 -2.93
CA SER A 124 4.97 16.84 -3.26
C SER A 124 3.80 17.11 -2.31
N LEU A 125 2.59 16.90 -2.82
CA LEU A 125 1.36 16.86 -2.04
C LEU A 125 0.79 15.44 -2.08
N ARG A 126 0.12 15.03 -1.01
CA ARG A 126 -0.73 13.83 -1.07
C ARG A 126 -1.86 14.06 -2.07
N MET A 127 -2.18 13.04 -2.85
CA MET A 127 -3.23 13.11 -3.86
C MET A 127 -4.58 13.55 -3.29
N SER A 128 -4.91 13.13 -2.08
CA SER A 128 -6.13 13.56 -1.38
C SER A 128 -6.18 15.07 -1.07
N ARG A 129 -5.06 15.81 -1.25
CA ARG A 129 -4.93 17.25 -0.97
C ARG A 129 -4.61 18.08 -2.20
N THR A 130 -4.38 17.46 -3.35
CA THR A 130 -4.12 18.20 -4.60
C THR A 130 -5.42 18.75 -5.18
N ALA A 131 -5.32 19.92 -5.77
CA ALA A 131 -6.41 20.51 -6.56
C ALA A 131 -6.35 20.10 -8.05
N ASP A 132 -5.36 19.33 -8.46
CA ASP A 132 -5.21 18.87 -9.85
C ASP A 132 -6.29 17.82 -10.19
N PRO A 133 -7.26 18.14 -11.06
CA PRO A 133 -8.35 17.23 -11.41
C PRO A 133 -7.89 16.00 -12.19
N LEU A 134 -6.69 16.04 -12.77
CA LEU A 134 -6.13 14.92 -13.53
C LEU A 134 -5.25 14.00 -12.68
N ALA A 135 -5.01 14.31 -11.41
CA ALA A 135 -4.15 13.51 -10.55
C ALA A 135 -4.68 12.07 -10.40
N MET A 136 -5.98 11.91 -10.17
CA MET A 136 -6.65 10.63 -10.00
C MET A 136 -6.58 9.76 -11.28
N PRO A 137 -6.96 10.24 -12.47
CA PRO A 137 -6.79 9.49 -13.71
C PRO A 137 -5.33 9.15 -14.05
N ARG A 138 -4.37 10.03 -13.70
CA ARG A 138 -2.93 9.73 -13.88
C ARG A 138 -2.47 8.60 -12.97
N ALA A 139 -2.92 8.58 -11.71
CA ALA A 139 -2.62 7.46 -10.83
C ALA A 139 -3.24 6.15 -11.32
N ALA A 140 -4.48 6.17 -11.76
CA ALA A 140 -5.13 5.01 -12.34
C ALA A 140 -4.37 4.48 -13.58
N ARG A 141 -3.90 5.38 -14.44
CA ARG A 141 -3.04 5.03 -15.59
C ARG A 141 -1.74 4.41 -15.12
N TRP A 142 -1.04 5.03 -14.16
CA TRP A 142 0.22 4.53 -13.61
C TRP A 142 0.06 3.11 -13.04
N ILE A 143 -1.01 2.89 -12.25
CA ILE A 143 -1.30 1.56 -11.69
C ILE A 143 -1.58 0.55 -12.80
N GLY A 144 -2.34 0.92 -13.83
CA GLY A 144 -2.62 0.05 -14.98
C GLY A 144 -1.33 -0.37 -15.72
N GLU A 145 -0.41 0.57 -15.95
CA GLU A 145 0.91 0.29 -16.54
C GLU A 145 1.77 -0.57 -15.63
N PHE A 146 1.79 -0.28 -14.34
CA PHE A 146 2.51 -1.06 -13.33
C PHE A 146 2.02 -2.51 -13.30
N HIS A 147 0.71 -2.73 -13.23
CA HIS A 147 0.12 -4.06 -13.23
C HIS A 147 0.42 -4.82 -14.53
N ARG A 148 0.34 -4.16 -15.68
CA ARG A 148 0.68 -4.77 -16.98
C ARG A 148 2.12 -5.27 -17.02
N ARG A 149 3.07 -4.50 -16.48
CA ARG A 149 4.50 -4.89 -16.43
C ARG A 149 4.76 -6.08 -15.53
N HIS A 150 3.97 -6.25 -14.46
CA HIS A 150 4.20 -7.26 -13.43
C HIS A 150 3.32 -8.50 -13.57
N GLU A 151 2.39 -8.55 -14.52
CA GLU A 151 1.51 -9.70 -14.74
C GLU A 151 2.31 -10.99 -15.01
N ASN A 152 3.37 -10.92 -15.81
CA ASN A 152 4.22 -12.06 -16.16
C ASN A 152 5.33 -12.35 -15.11
N ARG A 153 5.51 -11.49 -14.11
CA ARG A 153 6.56 -11.63 -13.09
C ARG A 153 6.08 -12.29 -11.80
N THR A 154 4.80 -12.61 -11.70
CA THR A 154 4.21 -13.18 -10.49
C THR A 154 4.70 -14.59 -10.16
N ALA A 155 5.31 -15.28 -11.13
CA ALA A 155 5.91 -16.60 -10.98
C ALA A 155 7.44 -16.58 -10.76
N ASP A 156 8.07 -15.39 -10.83
CA ASP A 156 9.53 -15.28 -10.63
C ASP A 156 9.89 -15.63 -9.19
N ASP A 157 10.97 -16.38 -9.00
CA ASP A 157 11.47 -16.78 -7.67
C ASP A 157 11.75 -15.56 -6.78
N GLU A 158 12.23 -14.47 -7.37
CA GLU A 158 12.47 -13.20 -6.68
C GLU A 158 11.21 -12.61 -6.05
N MET A 159 10.00 -12.98 -6.52
CA MET A 159 8.71 -12.54 -6.02
C MET A 159 8.11 -13.49 -4.98
N SER A 160 8.83 -14.55 -4.60
CA SER A 160 8.34 -15.58 -3.65
C SER A 160 8.06 -15.02 -2.25
N PHE A 161 8.64 -13.89 -1.88
CA PHE A 161 8.38 -13.21 -0.61
C PHE A 161 7.01 -12.51 -0.57
N LEU A 162 6.40 -12.24 -1.73
CA LEU A 162 5.11 -11.54 -1.79
C LEU A 162 3.97 -12.44 -1.34
N THR A 163 3.11 -11.89 -0.49
CA THR A 163 1.87 -12.55 -0.10
C THR A 163 0.99 -12.77 -1.34
N ARG A 164 0.44 -13.99 -1.48
CA ARG A 164 -0.50 -14.31 -2.56
C ARG A 164 -1.91 -14.34 -1.99
N TYR A 165 -2.81 -13.60 -2.62
CA TYR A 165 -4.21 -13.61 -2.24
C TYR A 165 -4.90 -14.75 -2.97
N ASP A 166 -4.98 -15.88 -2.30
CA ASP A 166 -5.73 -17.05 -2.75
C ASP A 166 -7.18 -17.05 -2.21
N PHE A 167 -7.91 -18.11 -2.53
CA PHE A 167 -9.29 -18.29 -2.06
C PHE A 167 -9.37 -18.24 -0.52
N ALA A 168 -8.47 -18.92 0.17
CA ALA A 168 -8.46 -18.99 1.63
C ALA A 168 -8.17 -17.62 2.27
N PHE A 169 -7.28 -16.82 1.64
CA PHE A 169 -6.99 -15.46 2.07
C PHE A 169 -8.23 -14.57 2.01
N TYR A 170 -8.94 -14.56 0.89
CA TYR A 170 -10.17 -13.76 0.75
C TYR A 170 -11.29 -14.22 1.69
N GLU A 171 -11.53 -15.52 1.77
CA GLU A 171 -12.53 -16.12 2.66
C GLU A 171 -12.24 -15.81 4.13
N GLY A 172 -10.96 -15.84 4.51
CA GLY A 172 -10.52 -15.51 5.86
C GLY A 172 -10.93 -14.10 6.30
N TRP A 173 -10.92 -13.12 5.40
CA TRP A 173 -11.39 -11.77 5.71
C TRP A 173 -12.90 -11.71 5.95
N ALA A 174 -13.71 -12.44 5.19
CA ALA A 174 -15.14 -12.54 5.42
C ALA A 174 -15.41 -13.20 6.79
N ARG A 175 -14.74 -14.29 7.12
CA ARG A 175 -14.86 -14.97 8.43
C ARG A 175 -14.43 -14.08 9.60
N ARG A 176 -13.37 -13.27 9.42
CA ARG A 176 -12.94 -12.30 10.44
C ARG A 176 -13.98 -11.21 10.65
N THR A 177 -14.54 -10.68 9.57
CA THR A 177 -15.60 -9.67 9.61
C THR A 177 -16.84 -10.22 10.30
N GLU A 178 -17.26 -11.44 9.98
CA GLU A 178 -18.40 -12.09 10.63
C GLU A 178 -18.19 -12.28 12.14
N ARG A 179 -17.02 -12.77 12.54
CA ARG A 179 -16.66 -12.95 13.96
C ARG A 179 -16.68 -11.61 14.69
N PHE A 180 -16.09 -10.59 14.11
CA PHE A 180 -16.08 -9.24 14.66
C PHE A 180 -17.48 -8.65 14.76
N ALA A 181 -18.29 -8.81 13.73
CA ALA A 181 -19.63 -8.26 13.70
C ALA A 181 -20.65 -9.05 14.53
N ALA A 182 -20.26 -10.14 15.21
CA ALA A 182 -21.16 -10.93 16.04
C ALA A 182 -21.94 -10.09 17.06
N SER A 183 -21.31 -9.10 17.69
CA SER A 183 -21.94 -8.14 18.61
C SER A 183 -22.85 -7.11 17.90
N LEU A 184 -22.76 -6.98 16.58
CA LEU A 184 -23.50 -6.02 15.78
C LEU A 184 -24.63 -6.68 14.98
N ARG A 185 -24.90 -7.99 15.14
CA ARG A 185 -25.90 -8.74 14.37
C ARG A 185 -27.32 -8.17 14.49
N SER A 186 -27.69 -7.68 15.67
CA SER A 186 -28.99 -7.03 15.86
C SER A 186 -29.14 -5.74 15.07
N ARG A 187 -28.03 -5.02 14.86
CA ARG A 187 -27.99 -3.75 14.12
C ARG A 187 -27.83 -3.94 12.61
N TYR A 188 -27.09 -4.98 12.19
CA TYR A 188 -26.79 -5.29 10.79
C TYR A 188 -27.09 -6.78 10.51
N PRO A 189 -28.37 -7.21 10.52
CA PRO A 189 -28.73 -8.63 10.41
C PRO A 189 -28.33 -9.25 9.05
N TRP A 190 -28.22 -8.45 8.01
CA TRP A 190 -27.79 -8.86 6.67
C TRP A 190 -26.29 -9.23 6.56
N LEU A 191 -25.46 -8.80 7.54
CA LEU A 191 -24.00 -8.94 7.41
C LEU A 191 -23.54 -10.39 7.49
N SER A 192 -24.17 -11.24 8.29
CA SER A 192 -23.84 -12.68 8.33
C SER A 192 -24.10 -13.33 6.98
N SER A 193 -25.29 -13.10 6.38
CA SER A 193 -25.62 -13.65 5.06
C SER A 193 -24.65 -13.18 3.98
N LEU A 194 -24.21 -11.92 4.03
CA LEU A 194 -23.20 -11.40 3.10
C LEU A 194 -21.85 -12.10 3.29
N CYS A 195 -21.38 -12.27 4.53
CA CYS A 195 -20.12 -12.96 4.80
C CYS A 195 -20.16 -14.44 4.38
N GLU A 196 -21.29 -15.13 4.61
CA GLU A 196 -21.52 -16.51 4.18
C GLU A 196 -21.61 -16.65 2.65
N GLY A 197 -22.17 -15.66 1.96
CA GLY A 197 -22.28 -15.63 0.50
C GLY A 197 -21.01 -15.19 -0.22
N PHE A 198 -20.11 -14.47 0.44
CA PHE A 198 -18.90 -13.93 -0.18
C PHE A 198 -17.98 -14.97 -0.84
N PRO A 199 -17.78 -16.20 -0.31
CA PRO A 199 -16.99 -17.23 -0.97
C PRO A 199 -17.45 -17.54 -2.41
N GLN A 200 -18.72 -17.39 -2.74
CA GLN A 200 -19.27 -17.59 -4.10
C GLN A 200 -18.82 -16.50 -5.08
N LEU A 201 -18.36 -15.35 -4.59
CA LEU A 201 -17.89 -14.23 -5.38
C LEU A 201 -16.35 -14.27 -5.60
N ILE A 202 -15.60 -14.97 -4.76
CA ILE A 202 -14.14 -15.08 -4.85
C ILE A 202 -13.64 -15.54 -6.22
N PRO A 203 -14.32 -16.48 -6.92
CA PRO A 203 -13.92 -16.87 -8.27
C PRO A 203 -13.77 -15.70 -9.25
N ALA A 204 -14.52 -14.61 -9.08
CA ALA A 204 -14.38 -13.42 -9.94
C ALA A 204 -13.03 -12.73 -9.72
N LEU A 205 -12.51 -12.67 -8.49
CA LEU A 205 -11.17 -12.16 -8.19
C LEU A 205 -10.08 -13.12 -8.71
N MET A 206 -10.32 -14.43 -8.61
CA MET A 206 -9.35 -15.45 -9.05
C MET A 206 -9.28 -15.60 -10.58
N ALA A 207 -10.32 -15.20 -11.31
CA ALA A 207 -10.36 -15.22 -12.77
C ALA A 207 -9.51 -14.09 -13.40
N ALA A 208 -9.28 -13.01 -12.68
CA ALA A 208 -8.43 -11.91 -13.14
C ALA A 208 -6.96 -12.36 -13.21
N PRO A 209 -6.21 -11.97 -14.25
CA PRO A 209 -4.77 -12.19 -14.29
C PRO A 209 -4.10 -11.58 -13.07
N SER A 210 -3.41 -12.42 -12.30
CA SER A 210 -2.66 -11.98 -11.12
C SER A 210 -1.54 -11.03 -11.50
N THR A 211 -1.36 -10.00 -10.72
CA THR A 211 -0.25 -9.05 -10.85
C THR A 211 0.29 -8.68 -9.47
N ILE A 212 1.39 -7.95 -9.42
CA ILE A 212 1.83 -7.33 -8.17
C ILE A 212 0.93 -6.10 -7.95
N ILE A 213 0.27 -6.04 -6.80
CA ILE A 213 -0.55 -4.90 -6.37
C ILE A 213 0.14 -4.13 -5.24
N HIS A 214 -0.23 -2.88 -5.06
CA HIS A 214 0.14 -2.07 -3.90
C HIS A 214 -0.55 -2.55 -2.62
N GLY A 215 -1.80 -3.00 -2.74
CA GLY A 215 -2.63 -3.50 -1.65
C GLY A 215 -3.32 -2.42 -0.80
N GLU A 216 -2.78 -1.22 -0.76
CA GLU A 216 -3.37 -0.02 -0.11
C GLU A 216 -3.20 1.23 -0.97
N CYS A 217 -3.59 1.17 -2.24
CA CYS A 217 -3.45 2.24 -3.21
C CYS A 217 -4.46 3.40 -2.99
N TYR A 218 -4.57 3.84 -1.75
CA TYR A 218 -5.42 4.99 -1.39
C TYR A 218 -4.78 6.32 -1.80
N PRO A 219 -5.56 7.37 -2.09
CA PRO A 219 -5.04 8.70 -2.41
C PRO A 219 -4.09 9.30 -1.36
N GLU A 220 -4.19 8.85 -0.11
CA GLU A 220 -3.27 9.20 0.98
C GLU A 220 -1.87 8.62 0.80
N ASN A 221 -1.73 7.49 0.08
CA ASN A 221 -0.48 6.79 -0.18
C ASN A 221 0.09 7.11 -1.58
N ILE A 222 -0.40 8.15 -2.23
CA ILE A 222 0.11 8.61 -3.52
C ILE A 222 0.52 10.07 -3.38
N LEU A 223 1.79 10.35 -3.68
CA LEU A 223 2.32 11.71 -3.75
C LEU A 223 2.20 12.24 -5.19
N VAL A 224 1.98 13.54 -5.32
CA VAL A 224 1.87 14.23 -6.61
C VAL A 224 2.87 15.38 -6.63
N ARG A 225 3.74 15.42 -7.64
CA ARG A 225 4.68 16.51 -7.88
C ARG A 225 4.82 16.76 -9.38
N ASP A 226 4.64 17.97 -9.82
CA ASP A 226 4.80 18.39 -11.22
C ASP A 226 4.02 17.51 -12.23
N GLY A 227 2.81 17.10 -11.85
CA GLY A 227 1.96 16.22 -12.64
C GLY A 227 2.36 14.74 -12.65
N ALA A 228 3.46 14.36 -12.04
CA ALA A 228 3.85 12.97 -11.82
C ALA A 228 3.26 12.43 -10.51
N VAL A 229 3.02 11.11 -10.47
CA VAL A 229 2.50 10.40 -9.29
C VAL A 229 3.55 9.43 -8.76
N TYR A 230 3.65 9.35 -7.44
CA TYR A 230 4.61 8.52 -6.72
C TYR A 230 3.87 7.72 -5.64
N PRO A 231 3.43 6.48 -5.90
CA PRO A 231 2.89 5.62 -4.86
C PRO A 231 3.96 5.27 -3.82
N VAL A 232 3.59 5.35 -2.54
CA VAL A 232 4.46 5.12 -1.38
C VAL A 232 3.74 4.26 -0.34
N ASP A 233 4.48 3.74 0.65
CA ASP A 233 3.93 2.87 1.70
C ASP A 233 3.50 1.49 1.19
N TRP A 234 4.46 0.76 0.65
CA TRP A 234 4.29 -0.53 -0.02
C TRP A 234 4.27 -1.75 0.92
N GLU A 235 4.06 -1.56 2.21
CA GLU A 235 4.08 -2.65 3.20
C GLU A 235 2.94 -3.68 3.02
N SER A 236 1.98 -3.38 2.16
CA SER A 236 0.83 -4.25 1.83
C SER A 236 0.89 -4.83 0.42
N ALA A 237 2.01 -4.67 -0.29
CA ALA A 237 2.16 -5.21 -1.64
C ALA A 237 1.91 -6.73 -1.65
N ALA A 238 1.29 -7.22 -2.73
CA ALA A 238 0.90 -8.63 -2.81
C ALA A 238 0.75 -9.07 -4.27
N ILE A 239 0.53 -10.35 -4.50
CA ILE A 239 0.14 -10.90 -5.78
C ILE A 239 -1.36 -11.16 -5.75
N ALA A 240 -2.14 -10.42 -6.55
CA ALA A 240 -3.60 -10.49 -6.56
C ALA A 240 -4.20 -9.90 -7.85
N ALA A 241 -5.54 -9.80 -7.90
CA ALA A 241 -6.25 -9.06 -8.94
C ALA A 241 -5.93 -7.56 -8.85
N GLY A 242 -5.54 -6.95 -9.96
CA GLY A 242 -5.19 -5.52 -10.00
C GLY A 242 -6.35 -4.58 -9.70
N GLU A 243 -7.59 -5.02 -9.87
CA GLU A 243 -8.80 -4.29 -9.55
C GLU A 243 -8.91 -3.90 -8.06
N ILE A 244 -8.16 -4.58 -7.17
CA ILE A 244 -8.08 -4.22 -5.74
C ILE A 244 -7.46 -2.83 -5.57
N ASP A 245 -6.40 -2.52 -6.31
CA ASP A 245 -5.77 -1.19 -6.26
C ASP A 245 -6.67 -0.12 -6.88
N LEU A 246 -7.34 -0.41 -7.98
CA LEU A 246 -8.30 0.50 -8.58
C LEU A 246 -9.50 0.78 -7.65
N ALA A 247 -10.00 -0.25 -6.97
CA ALA A 247 -11.06 -0.13 -5.97
C ALA A 247 -10.63 0.75 -4.78
N SER A 248 -9.39 0.59 -4.28
CA SER A 248 -8.86 1.41 -3.17
C SER A 248 -8.59 2.85 -3.60
N LEU A 249 -8.09 3.07 -4.82
CA LEU A 249 -7.86 4.40 -5.37
C LEU A 249 -9.16 5.20 -5.46
N THR A 250 -10.24 4.56 -5.92
CA THR A 250 -11.53 5.21 -6.19
C THR A 250 -12.49 5.20 -5.00
N GLU A 251 -12.08 4.68 -3.84
CA GLU A 251 -12.92 4.61 -2.64
C GLU A 251 -13.39 6.01 -2.21
N ARG A 252 -14.72 6.23 -2.12
CA ARG A 252 -15.36 7.49 -1.70
C ARG A 252 -15.19 8.69 -2.66
N TRP A 253 -14.73 8.47 -3.86
CA TRP A 253 -14.74 9.50 -4.89
C TRP A 253 -16.08 9.54 -5.63
N SER A 254 -16.36 10.64 -6.32
CA SER A 254 -17.58 10.76 -7.11
C SER A 254 -17.59 9.70 -8.23
N LYS A 255 -18.79 9.38 -8.72
CA LYS A 255 -18.96 8.42 -9.82
C LYS A 255 -18.19 8.83 -11.06
N GLU A 256 -18.20 10.13 -11.39
CA GLU A 256 -17.53 10.69 -12.57
C GLU A 256 -16.02 10.51 -12.48
N VAL A 257 -15.42 10.75 -11.31
CA VAL A 257 -13.98 10.54 -11.09
C VAL A 257 -13.63 9.06 -11.14
N ALA A 258 -14.46 8.21 -10.54
CA ALA A 258 -14.25 6.77 -10.57
C ALA A 258 -14.30 6.23 -12.01
N GLU A 259 -15.26 6.64 -12.83
CA GLU A 259 -15.36 6.25 -14.24
C GLU A 259 -14.16 6.71 -15.07
N GLN A 260 -13.65 7.93 -14.83
CA GLN A 260 -12.43 8.42 -15.48
C GLN A 260 -11.20 7.57 -15.09
N CYS A 261 -11.09 7.19 -13.81
CA CYS A 261 -10.03 6.32 -13.33
C CYS A 261 -10.13 4.91 -13.94
N GLU A 262 -11.31 4.34 -14.01
CA GLU A 262 -11.56 3.03 -14.63
C GLU A 262 -11.16 3.03 -16.11
N LEU A 263 -11.53 4.06 -16.85
CA LEU A 263 -11.15 4.22 -18.25
C LEU A 263 -9.62 4.34 -18.41
N ALA A 264 -8.99 5.19 -17.59
CA ALA A 264 -7.54 5.40 -17.62
C ALA A 264 -6.76 4.13 -17.28
N TYR A 265 -7.20 3.41 -16.25
CA TYR A 265 -6.63 2.13 -15.83
C TYR A 265 -6.73 1.07 -16.92
N ARG A 266 -7.94 0.84 -17.47
CA ARG A 266 -8.19 -0.17 -18.50
C ARG A 266 -7.38 0.10 -19.76
N SER A 267 -7.34 1.34 -20.22
CA SER A 267 -6.56 1.76 -21.38
C SER A 267 -5.05 1.51 -21.21
N ALA A 268 -4.54 1.67 -19.98
CA ALA A 268 -3.13 1.45 -19.66
C ALA A 268 -2.79 -0.03 -19.47
N ARG A 269 -3.69 -0.78 -18.81
CA ARG A 269 -3.46 -2.20 -18.52
C ARG A 269 -3.63 -3.07 -19.78
N TRP A 270 -4.63 -2.77 -20.63
CA TRP A 270 -4.95 -3.55 -21.84
C TRP A 270 -5.00 -2.67 -23.10
N PRO A 271 -3.88 -2.08 -23.54
CA PRO A 271 -3.88 -1.09 -24.61
C PRO A 271 -4.32 -1.65 -25.98
N GLN A 272 -4.29 -2.98 -26.17
CA GLN A 272 -4.58 -3.62 -27.46
C GLN A 272 -5.60 -4.75 -27.38
N ARG A 273 -6.20 -5.00 -26.21
CA ARG A 273 -7.15 -6.12 -26.02
C ARG A 273 -8.14 -5.80 -24.90
N PHE A 274 -9.25 -6.49 -24.97
CA PHE A 274 -10.19 -6.54 -23.84
C PHE A 274 -9.77 -7.65 -22.88
N PRO A 275 -10.06 -7.52 -21.58
CA PRO A 275 -9.83 -8.60 -20.62
C PRO A 275 -10.68 -9.84 -20.98
N HIS A 276 -10.11 -11.02 -20.77
CA HIS A 276 -10.78 -12.31 -21.01
C HIS A 276 -11.73 -12.73 -19.87
N TYR A 277 -11.97 -11.85 -18.92
CA TYR A 277 -12.82 -12.05 -17.74
C TYR A 277 -13.73 -10.84 -17.55
N ASP A 278 -14.73 -10.98 -16.70
CA ASP A 278 -15.65 -9.89 -16.36
C ASP A 278 -14.98 -8.89 -15.40
N ALA A 279 -14.31 -7.89 -15.96
CA ALA A 279 -13.58 -6.88 -15.20
C ALA A 279 -14.51 -5.99 -14.35
N ASP A 280 -15.76 -5.77 -14.78
CA ASP A 280 -16.73 -4.99 -14.02
C ASP A 280 -17.16 -5.74 -12.77
N ARG A 281 -17.48 -7.03 -12.92
CA ARG A 281 -17.80 -7.90 -11.79
C ARG A 281 -16.61 -8.04 -10.84
N THR A 282 -15.39 -8.22 -11.37
CA THR A 282 -14.16 -8.30 -10.56
C THR A 282 -13.93 -7.03 -9.75
N LEU A 283 -14.12 -5.85 -10.34
CA LEU A 283 -14.00 -4.57 -9.64
C LEU A 283 -15.08 -4.41 -8.55
N ALA A 284 -16.30 -4.81 -8.83
CA ALA A 284 -17.38 -4.79 -7.84
C ALA A 284 -17.08 -5.71 -6.65
N VAL A 285 -16.57 -6.92 -6.89
CA VAL A 285 -16.15 -7.85 -5.84
C VAL A 285 -14.90 -7.33 -5.10
N ALA A 286 -13.95 -6.69 -5.78
CA ALA A 286 -12.81 -6.05 -5.15
C ALA A 286 -13.23 -4.93 -4.18
N ARG A 287 -14.21 -4.10 -4.55
CA ARG A 287 -14.81 -3.10 -3.66
C ARG A 287 -15.44 -3.74 -2.42
N LEU A 288 -16.18 -4.82 -2.60
CA LEU A 288 -16.77 -5.59 -1.49
C LEU A 288 -15.69 -6.14 -0.56
N TYR A 289 -14.66 -6.79 -1.13
CA TYR A 289 -13.50 -7.31 -0.39
C TYR A 289 -12.82 -6.22 0.45
N LEU A 290 -12.59 -5.03 -0.09
CA LEU A 290 -11.97 -3.94 0.68
C LEU A 290 -12.74 -3.59 1.94
N HIS A 291 -14.08 -3.55 1.87
CA HIS A 291 -14.89 -3.28 3.06
C HIS A 291 -14.81 -4.42 4.07
N LEU A 292 -14.84 -5.69 3.61
CA LEU A 292 -14.65 -6.85 4.50
C LEU A 292 -13.28 -6.81 5.16
N ARG A 293 -12.22 -6.52 4.42
CA ARG A 293 -10.87 -6.38 4.97
C ARG A 293 -10.82 -5.29 6.05
N TRP A 294 -11.36 -4.10 5.77
CA TRP A 294 -11.38 -3.02 6.75
C TRP A 294 -12.16 -3.36 8.02
N LEU A 295 -13.28 -4.03 7.89
CA LEU A 295 -14.12 -4.44 9.03
C LEU A 295 -13.48 -5.59 9.82
N GLY A 296 -12.73 -6.48 9.16
CA GLY A 296 -12.07 -7.62 9.76
C GLY A 296 -10.66 -7.36 10.31
N ASP A 297 -10.04 -6.19 10.01
CA ASP A 297 -8.64 -5.93 10.39
C ASP A 297 -8.50 -5.57 11.87
N ARG A 298 -9.20 -4.55 12.34
CA ARG A 298 -9.04 -4.05 13.71
C ARG A 298 -10.38 -3.74 14.33
N PRO A 299 -11.04 -4.77 14.90
CA PRO A 299 -12.40 -4.65 15.44
C PRO A 299 -12.59 -3.46 16.39
N GLU A 300 -11.67 -3.26 17.34
CA GLU A 300 -11.78 -2.20 18.35
C GLU A 300 -11.73 -0.80 17.72
N ARG A 301 -10.89 -0.61 16.70
CA ARG A 301 -10.79 0.67 15.97
C ARG A 301 -11.99 0.91 15.08
N THR A 302 -12.56 -0.15 14.53
CA THR A 302 -13.74 -0.06 13.65
C THR A 302 -14.98 0.31 14.44
N ILE A 303 -15.16 -0.20 15.67
CA ILE A 303 -16.26 0.20 16.57
C ILE A 303 -16.08 1.66 17.01
N ALA A 304 -14.86 2.05 17.41
CA ALA A 304 -14.57 3.38 17.95
C ALA A 304 -14.63 4.50 16.89
N ARG A 305 -14.40 4.20 15.61
CA ARG A 305 -14.46 5.16 14.50
C ARG A 305 -15.83 5.10 13.82
N ASN A 306 -16.27 6.22 13.24
CA ASN A 306 -17.52 6.30 12.50
C ASN A 306 -17.45 5.49 11.19
N SER A 307 -17.59 4.16 11.29
CA SER A 307 -17.56 3.21 10.17
C SER A 307 -18.93 2.95 9.56
N ARG A 308 -19.96 3.73 9.95
CA ARG A 308 -21.33 3.57 9.44
C ARG A 308 -21.42 3.58 7.92
N TRP A 309 -20.61 4.42 7.28
CA TRP A 309 -20.56 4.51 5.83
C TRP A 309 -20.06 3.20 5.18
N ARG A 310 -19.12 2.48 5.83
CA ARG A 310 -18.64 1.19 5.31
C ARG A 310 -19.72 0.13 5.35
N PHE A 311 -20.52 0.08 6.41
CA PHE A 311 -21.66 -0.84 6.47
C PHE A 311 -22.70 -0.50 5.41
N ALA A 312 -22.99 0.79 5.18
CA ALA A 312 -23.91 1.21 4.14
C ALA A 312 -23.39 0.83 2.74
N ALA A 313 -22.10 1.10 2.46
CA ALA A 313 -21.48 0.75 1.19
C ALA A 313 -21.45 -0.77 0.97
N LEU A 314 -21.09 -1.53 2.01
CA LEU A 314 -21.03 -3.00 1.95
C LEU A 314 -22.41 -3.60 1.65
N ARG A 315 -23.46 -3.06 2.30
CA ARG A 315 -24.84 -3.48 2.03
C ARG A 315 -25.24 -3.18 0.59
N SER A 316 -25.05 -1.95 0.15
CA SER A 316 -25.40 -1.53 -1.22
C SER A 316 -24.69 -2.36 -2.28
N LEU A 317 -23.38 -2.64 -2.09
CA LEU A 317 -22.64 -3.51 -2.99
C LEU A 317 -23.15 -4.96 -2.96
N GLY A 318 -23.47 -5.48 -1.76
CA GLY A 318 -24.03 -6.84 -1.61
C GLY A 318 -25.36 -7.00 -2.32
N GLU A 319 -26.27 -6.01 -2.21
CA GLU A 319 -27.54 -5.95 -2.93
C GLU A 319 -27.32 -5.85 -4.45
N GLN A 320 -26.40 -5.00 -4.90
CA GLN A 320 -26.09 -4.81 -6.32
C GLN A 320 -25.50 -6.06 -6.97
N ILE A 321 -24.69 -6.83 -6.26
CA ILE A 321 -24.06 -8.06 -6.77
C ILE A 321 -25.01 -9.27 -6.61
N GLY A 322 -26.07 -9.15 -5.80
CA GLY A 322 -27.06 -10.19 -5.56
C GLY A 322 -26.61 -11.26 -4.57
N VAL A 323 -25.82 -10.89 -3.55
CA VAL A 323 -25.36 -11.80 -2.49
C VAL A 323 -26.21 -11.65 -1.22
N ILE A 324 -26.97 -10.57 -1.10
CA ILE A 324 -28.01 -10.33 -0.07
C ILE A 324 -29.22 -9.69 -0.70
#